data_4c198b6fedc91314d6126fa60b16d5a3
#
_entry.id   4c198b6fedc91314d6126fa60b16d5a3
#
_cell.length_a   1.000
_cell.length_b   1.000
_cell.length_c   1.000
_cell.angle_alpha   90.00
_cell.angle_beta   90.00
_cell.angle_gamma   90.00
#
_symmetry.space_group_name_H-M   'P 1'
#
loop_
_entity.id
_entity.type
_entity.pdbx_description
1 polymer ?
#
loop_
_entity_poly.entity_id
_entity_poly.type
_entity_poly.pdbx_seq_one_letter_code
_entity_poly.pdbx_strand_id
1 'polypeptide(L)'
;MSRRDLIDPDVREPLDQLIQMIPGGFNSIADIVQRRATVTQLLAAMEVPPNPNVTSEDRTVPGPDGAPDISVRIYRPAEATGTLPGIYFIHGGGMILGDVDGDDAVATMVCEHIDAVVVSIEYRLAPEHPYPAPVEDC
;
A
#
# COMPACT_ATOMS: atom_id res chain seq x y z
N MET A 1 32.64 6.35 -13.01
CA MET A 1 31.74 5.36 -12.40
C MET A 1 30.34 5.99 -12.38
N SER A 2 29.40 5.42 -13.10
CA SER A 2 28.02 5.92 -13.15
C SER A 2 27.33 5.61 -11.82
N ARG A 3 26.32 6.41 -11.40
CA ARG A 3 25.47 6.07 -10.24
C ARG A 3 24.82 4.69 -10.41
N ARG A 4 24.58 4.28 -11.65
CA ARG A 4 24.05 2.96 -11.98
C ARG A 4 25.01 1.82 -11.62
N ASP A 5 26.32 2.05 -11.69
CA ASP A 5 27.33 1.04 -11.35
C ASP A 5 27.35 0.72 -9.85
N LEU A 6 26.75 1.58 -9.01
CA LEU A 6 26.60 1.42 -7.57
C LEU A 6 25.38 0.55 -7.18
N ILE A 7 24.49 0.25 -8.13
CA ILE A 7 23.31 -0.60 -7.88
C ILE A 7 23.78 -2.06 -7.93
N ASP A 8 23.27 -2.85 -7.00
CA ASP A 8 23.50 -4.29 -6.97
C ASP A 8 23.12 -4.91 -8.34
N PRO A 9 23.97 -5.75 -8.95
CA PRO A 9 23.68 -6.38 -10.24
C PRO A 9 22.34 -7.09 -10.30
N ASP A 10 21.94 -7.76 -9.23
CA ASP A 10 20.69 -8.54 -9.18
C ASP A 10 19.42 -7.66 -9.21
N VAL A 11 19.56 -6.38 -8.85
CA VAL A 11 18.46 -5.41 -8.86
C VAL A 11 18.41 -4.58 -10.15
N ARG A 12 19.48 -4.59 -10.95
CA ARG A 12 19.57 -3.73 -12.15
C ARG A 12 18.55 -4.07 -13.22
N GLU A 13 18.38 -5.35 -13.52
CA GLU A 13 17.45 -5.79 -14.56
C GLU A 13 15.98 -5.51 -14.19
N PRO A 14 15.48 -5.86 -12.99
CA PRO A 14 14.14 -5.46 -12.55
C PRO A 14 13.92 -3.95 -12.56
N LEU A 15 14.93 -3.16 -12.14
CA LEU A 15 14.86 -1.71 -12.17
C LEU A 15 14.78 -1.17 -13.60
N ASP A 16 15.53 -1.74 -14.54
CA ASP A 16 15.48 -1.33 -15.94
C ASP A 16 14.11 -1.61 -16.57
N GLN A 17 13.51 -2.75 -16.25
CA GLN A 17 12.17 -3.08 -16.69
C GLN A 17 11.14 -2.08 -16.16
N LEU A 18 11.22 -1.72 -14.87
CA LEU A 18 10.35 -0.70 -14.27
C LEU A 18 10.53 0.67 -14.93
N ILE A 19 11.77 1.09 -15.17
CA ILE A 19 12.08 2.37 -15.85
C ILE A 19 11.57 2.37 -17.30
N GLN A 20 11.58 1.23 -17.99
CA GLN A 20 11.00 1.13 -19.34
C GLN A 20 9.48 1.25 -19.32
N MET A 21 8.82 0.71 -18.31
CA MET A 21 7.36 0.81 -18.15
C MET A 21 6.93 2.23 -17.84
N ILE A 22 7.71 2.96 -17.04
CA ILE A 22 7.43 4.35 -16.63
C ILE A 22 8.69 5.20 -16.88
N PRO A 23 8.90 5.70 -18.11
CA PRO A 23 10.06 6.53 -18.44
C PRO A 23 10.10 7.80 -17.57
N GLY A 24 11.19 7.99 -16.84
CA GLY A 24 11.33 9.10 -15.87
C GLY A 24 10.74 8.83 -14.50
N GLY A 25 10.17 7.63 -14.27
CA GLY A 25 9.53 7.23 -13.02
C GLY A 25 8.20 7.95 -12.77
N PHE A 26 7.56 7.61 -11.67
CA PHE A 26 6.25 8.18 -11.30
C PHE A 26 6.27 9.71 -11.20
N ASN A 27 7.39 10.30 -10.82
CA ASN A 27 7.53 11.76 -10.69
C ASN A 27 7.51 12.50 -12.04
N SER A 28 7.68 11.81 -13.17
CA SER A 28 7.52 12.39 -14.51
C SER A 28 6.07 12.70 -14.87
N ILE A 29 5.12 12.08 -14.19
CA ILE A 29 3.67 12.31 -14.35
C ILE A 29 3.28 13.46 -13.39
N ALA A 30 3.15 14.67 -13.92
CA ALA A 30 2.90 15.87 -13.11
C ALA A 30 1.48 15.88 -12.50
N ASP A 31 0.48 15.43 -13.25
CA ASP A 31 -0.90 15.34 -12.79
C ASP A 31 -1.06 14.19 -11.79
N ILE A 32 -1.55 14.51 -10.59
CA ILE A 32 -1.64 13.52 -9.50
C ILE A 32 -2.71 12.47 -9.75
N VAL A 33 -3.82 12.83 -10.38
CA VAL A 33 -4.90 11.89 -10.70
C VAL A 33 -4.42 10.87 -11.73
N GLN A 34 -3.73 11.36 -12.78
CA GLN A 34 -3.12 10.49 -13.78
C GLN A 34 -2.03 9.60 -13.16
N ARG A 35 -1.22 10.14 -12.26
CA ARG A 35 -0.18 9.38 -11.55
C ARG A 35 -0.78 8.24 -10.74
N ARG A 36 -1.84 8.49 -9.96
CA ARG A 36 -2.58 7.46 -9.21
C ARG A 36 -3.12 6.39 -10.14
N ALA A 37 -3.83 6.79 -11.19
CA ALA A 37 -4.37 5.84 -12.18
C ALA A 37 -3.28 4.95 -12.79
N THR A 38 -2.11 5.53 -13.11
CA THR A 38 -0.97 4.77 -13.65
C THR A 38 -0.43 3.75 -12.64
N VAL A 39 -0.29 4.15 -11.36
CA VAL A 39 0.16 3.25 -10.29
C VAL A 39 -0.84 2.11 -10.10
N THR A 40 -2.12 2.42 -9.96
CA THR A 40 -3.18 1.41 -9.79
C THR A 40 -3.22 0.42 -10.97
N GLN A 41 -3.10 0.90 -12.21
CA GLN A 41 -3.05 0.03 -13.39
C GLN A 41 -1.82 -0.87 -13.40
N LEU A 42 -0.66 -0.36 -12.99
CA LEU A 42 0.57 -1.15 -12.92
C LEU A 42 0.45 -2.25 -11.87
N LEU A 43 -0.04 -1.92 -10.67
CA LEU A 43 -0.22 -2.88 -9.59
C LEU A 43 -1.27 -3.94 -9.94
N ALA A 44 -2.38 -3.54 -10.56
CA ALA A 44 -3.42 -4.47 -11.03
C ALA A 44 -2.92 -5.44 -12.11
N ALA A 45 -1.91 -5.04 -12.90
CA ALA A 45 -1.28 -5.93 -13.89
C ALA A 45 -0.33 -6.97 -13.25
N MET A 46 0.04 -6.77 -11.99
CA MET A 46 0.86 -7.69 -11.20
C MET A 46 -0.06 -8.66 -10.45
N GLU A 47 -0.80 -9.51 -11.17
CA GLU A 47 -1.73 -10.48 -10.55
C GLU A 47 -1.05 -11.27 -9.43
N VAL A 48 -1.48 -11.01 -8.18
CA VAL A 48 -1.07 -11.79 -7.02
C VAL A 48 -2.22 -12.75 -6.68
N PRO A 49 -2.01 -14.06 -6.71
CA PRO A 49 -3.08 -15.00 -6.38
C PRO A 49 -3.49 -14.83 -4.91
N PRO A 50 -4.78 -15.04 -4.59
CA PRO A 50 -5.26 -15.00 -3.22
C PRO A 50 -4.49 -15.99 -2.33
N ASN A 51 -4.13 -15.56 -1.13
CA ASN A 51 -3.46 -16.43 -0.17
C ASN A 51 -4.52 -17.15 0.70
N PRO A 52 -4.67 -18.48 0.60
CA PRO A 52 -5.68 -19.21 1.34
C PRO A 52 -5.43 -19.25 2.86
N ASN A 53 -4.22 -18.92 3.30
CA ASN A 53 -3.85 -18.92 4.72
C ASN A 53 -4.20 -17.64 5.45
N VAL A 54 -4.72 -16.63 4.72
CA VAL A 54 -5.12 -15.34 5.30
C VAL A 54 -6.52 -14.99 4.85
N THR A 55 -7.36 -14.59 5.80
CA THR A 55 -8.67 -14.00 5.53
C THR A 55 -8.57 -12.49 5.66
N SER A 56 -9.32 -11.74 4.84
CA SER A 56 -9.43 -10.29 4.97
C SER A 56 -10.90 -9.86 5.01
N GLU A 57 -11.17 -8.76 5.73
CA GLU A 57 -12.48 -8.13 5.76
C GLU A 57 -12.34 -6.61 5.81
N ASP A 58 -13.20 -5.92 5.07
CA ASP A 58 -13.28 -4.47 5.12
C ASP A 58 -14.20 -4.02 6.25
N ARG A 59 -13.77 -3.01 6.99
CA ARG A 59 -14.49 -2.38 8.10
C ARG A 59 -14.42 -0.87 7.98
N THR A 60 -15.28 -0.20 8.75
CA THR A 60 -15.27 1.24 8.89
C THR A 60 -15.08 1.59 10.37
N VAL A 61 -14.22 2.54 10.65
CA VAL A 61 -13.98 3.06 12.00
C VAL A 61 -14.29 4.56 12.03
N PRO A 62 -14.70 5.13 13.17
CA PRO A 62 -14.91 6.56 13.27
C PRO A 62 -13.63 7.33 12.95
N GLY A 63 -13.74 8.34 12.09
CA GLY A 63 -12.65 9.29 11.83
C GLY A 63 -12.47 10.30 12.97
N PRO A 64 -11.45 11.16 12.88
CA PRO A 64 -11.29 12.27 13.82
C PRO A 64 -12.49 13.21 13.84
N ASP A 65 -12.65 13.99 14.90
CA ASP A 65 -13.79 14.90 15.09
C ASP A 65 -14.03 15.79 13.85
N GLY A 66 -15.23 15.65 13.26
CA GLY A 66 -15.65 16.40 12.07
C GLY A 66 -15.16 15.83 10.73
N ALA A 67 -14.40 14.73 10.75
CA ALA A 67 -13.98 14.01 9.54
C ALA A 67 -14.92 12.84 9.21
N PRO A 68 -14.91 12.34 7.97
CA PRO A 68 -15.65 11.12 7.64
C PRO A 68 -15.08 9.90 8.33
N ASP A 69 -15.89 8.84 8.42
CA ASP A 69 -15.41 7.53 8.83
C ASP A 69 -14.32 7.02 7.89
N ILE A 70 -13.41 6.22 8.44
CA ILE A 70 -12.23 5.72 7.75
C ILE A 70 -12.40 4.23 7.46
N SER A 71 -12.15 3.83 6.23
CA SER A 71 -12.10 2.43 5.85
C SER A 71 -10.80 1.78 6.32
N VAL A 72 -10.91 0.55 6.83
CA VAL A 72 -9.76 -0.27 7.18
C VAL A 72 -9.97 -1.67 6.63
N ARG A 73 -8.90 -2.34 6.23
CA ARG A 73 -8.92 -3.78 5.91
C ARG A 73 -8.17 -4.54 6.99
N ILE A 74 -8.84 -5.56 7.54
CA ILE A 74 -8.33 -6.40 8.62
C ILE A 74 -7.95 -7.75 8.04
N TYR A 75 -6.69 -8.12 8.18
CA TYR A 75 -6.15 -9.41 7.76
C TYR A 75 -5.92 -10.29 8.98
N ARG A 76 -6.27 -11.56 8.87
CA ARG A 76 -6.13 -12.53 9.94
C ARG A 76 -5.67 -13.88 9.40
N PRO A 77 -4.71 -14.57 10.05
CA PRO A 77 -4.39 -15.95 9.69
C PRO A 77 -5.65 -16.83 9.78
N ALA A 78 -5.95 -17.60 8.72
CA ALA A 78 -7.23 -18.31 8.57
C ALA A 78 -7.52 -19.33 9.67
N GLU A 79 -6.47 -20.04 10.11
CA GLU A 79 -6.57 -21.11 11.12
C GLU A 79 -6.29 -20.60 12.55
N ALA A 80 -6.03 -19.32 12.73
CA ALA A 80 -5.63 -18.79 14.02
C ALA A 80 -6.79 -18.77 15.02
N THR A 81 -6.53 -19.26 16.21
CA THR A 81 -7.45 -19.25 17.35
C THR A 81 -6.88 -18.44 18.50
N GLY A 82 -7.74 -17.74 19.23
CA GLY A 82 -7.34 -16.97 20.40
C GLY A 82 -6.80 -15.56 20.06
N THR A 83 -5.99 -15.03 20.97
CA THR A 83 -5.44 -13.67 20.86
C THR A 83 -4.14 -13.69 20.07
N LEU A 84 -4.04 -12.83 19.08
CA LEU A 84 -2.85 -12.62 18.26
C LEU A 84 -2.26 -11.24 18.51
N PRO A 85 -0.97 -11.03 18.22
CA PRO A 85 -0.42 -9.70 18.14
C PRO A 85 -1.11 -8.91 17.03
N GLY A 86 -1.19 -7.57 17.20
CA GLY A 86 -1.77 -6.66 16.22
C GLY A 86 -0.70 -5.80 15.57
N ILE A 87 -0.80 -5.60 14.27
CA ILE A 87 0.05 -4.68 13.49
C ILE A 87 -0.87 -3.65 12.84
N TYR A 88 -0.59 -2.39 13.06
CA TYR A 88 -1.21 -1.29 12.33
C TYR A 88 -0.35 -0.97 11.12
N PHE A 89 -0.94 -1.09 9.93
CA PHE A 89 -0.24 -0.93 8.67
C PHE A 89 -0.72 0.35 7.95
N ILE A 90 0.21 1.24 7.71
CA ILE A 90 -0.02 2.50 7.00
C ILE A 90 0.69 2.38 5.66
N HIS A 91 -0.06 2.37 4.56
CA HIS A 91 0.53 2.22 3.23
C HIS A 91 1.43 3.39 2.85
N GLY A 92 2.40 3.13 1.97
CA GLY A 92 3.31 4.14 1.44
C GLY A 92 2.64 5.05 0.41
N GLY A 93 3.42 5.99 -0.14
CA GLY A 93 2.95 6.87 -1.22
C GLY A 93 3.09 8.36 -0.94
N GLY A 94 3.74 8.76 0.17
CA GLY A 94 4.02 10.16 0.52
C GLY A 94 2.76 10.98 0.77
N MET A 95 1.68 10.35 1.22
CA MET A 95 0.37 10.95 1.49
C MET A 95 -0.33 11.53 0.25
N ILE A 96 0.14 11.17 -0.93
CA ILE A 96 -0.44 11.58 -2.22
C ILE A 96 -0.79 10.39 -3.13
N LEU A 97 -0.24 9.21 -2.85
CA LEU A 97 -0.41 7.96 -3.60
C LEU A 97 -0.68 6.80 -2.65
N GLY A 98 -1.07 5.67 -3.23
CA GLY A 98 -1.30 4.42 -2.52
C GLY A 98 -2.74 4.27 -2.05
N ASP A 99 -3.09 3.07 -1.76
CA ASP A 99 -4.38 2.64 -1.21
C ASP A 99 -4.20 1.25 -0.56
N VAL A 100 -5.23 0.80 0.13
CA VAL A 100 -5.25 -0.53 0.77
C VAL A 100 -5.13 -1.65 -0.25
N ASP A 101 -5.72 -1.50 -1.44
CA ASP A 101 -5.66 -2.53 -2.50
C ASP A 101 -4.25 -2.68 -3.07
N GLY A 102 -3.52 -1.57 -3.23
CA GLY A 102 -2.15 -1.56 -3.74
C GLY A 102 -1.16 -2.28 -2.83
N ASP A 103 -1.36 -2.24 -1.53
CA ASP A 103 -0.50 -2.89 -0.54
C ASP A 103 -1.09 -4.19 0.04
N ASP A 104 -2.20 -4.70 -0.53
CA ASP A 104 -2.90 -5.93 -0.07
C ASP A 104 -1.96 -7.13 0.03
N ALA A 105 -1.13 -7.36 -0.99
CA ALA A 105 -0.15 -8.44 -1.01
C ALA A 105 0.89 -8.33 0.11
N VAL A 106 1.34 -7.11 0.42
CA VAL A 106 2.32 -6.86 1.49
C VAL A 106 1.68 -7.07 2.85
N ALA A 107 0.48 -6.54 3.08
CA ALA A 107 -0.26 -6.72 4.33
C ALA A 107 -0.59 -8.20 4.59
N THR A 108 -0.99 -8.93 3.54
CA THR A 108 -1.23 -10.39 3.58
C THR A 108 0.04 -11.15 3.94
N MET A 109 1.16 -10.84 3.29
CA MET A 109 2.46 -11.46 3.57
C MET A 109 2.91 -11.21 5.02
N VAL A 110 2.75 -9.99 5.52
CA VAL A 110 3.09 -9.63 6.91
C VAL A 110 2.21 -10.42 7.90
N CYS A 111 0.89 -10.49 7.63
CA CYS A 111 -0.06 -11.25 8.44
C CYS A 111 0.37 -12.72 8.57
N GLU A 112 0.66 -13.38 7.44
CA GLU A 112 1.03 -14.79 7.42
C GLU A 112 2.38 -15.07 8.09
N HIS A 113 3.42 -14.30 7.74
CA HIS A 113 4.78 -14.61 8.21
C HIS A 113 5.02 -14.28 9.69
N ILE A 114 4.27 -13.33 10.24
CA ILE A 114 4.41 -12.91 11.63
C ILE A 114 3.36 -13.57 12.53
N ASP A 115 2.36 -14.22 11.95
CA ASP A 115 1.19 -14.79 12.64
C ASP A 115 0.47 -13.72 13.48
N ALA A 116 0.15 -12.59 12.84
CA ALA A 116 -0.44 -11.41 13.46
C ALA A 116 -1.72 -10.97 12.75
N VAL A 117 -2.61 -10.30 13.48
CA VAL A 117 -3.69 -9.53 12.85
C VAL A 117 -3.08 -8.24 12.31
N VAL A 118 -3.30 -7.95 11.02
CA VAL A 118 -2.87 -6.69 10.40
C VAL A 118 -4.10 -5.84 10.10
N VAL A 119 -4.05 -4.58 10.48
CA VAL A 119 -5.10 -3.59 10.17
C VAL A 119 -4.48 -2.54 9.26
N SER A 120 -4.84 -2.57 7.97
CA SER A 120 -4.42 -1.59 6.96
C SER A 120 -5.45 -0.49 6.84
N ILE A 121 -5.00 0.76 6.82
CA ILE A 121 -5.86 1.94 6.80
C ILE A 121 -5.90 2.61 5.44
N GLU A 122 -7.11 3.03 5.02
CA GLU A 122 -7.38 3.87 3.85
C GLU A 122 -7.48 5.33 4.28
N TYR A 123 -6.32 5.97 4.52
CA TYR A 123 -6.29 7.36 4.95
C TYR A 123 -6.49 8.34 3.79
N ARG A 124 -7.07 9.51 4.08
CA ARG A 124 -7.29 10.57 3.08
C ARG A 124 -5.98 11.09 2.49
N LEU A 125 -5.96 11.37 1.20
CA LEU A 125 -4.77 11.78 0.46
C LEU A 125 -4.82 13.26 0.04
N ALA A 126 -3.67 13.90 0.01
CA ALA A 126 -3.47 15.19 -0.65
C ALA A 126 -3.42 15.01 -2.18
N PRO A 127 -3.81 16.01 -2.99
CA PRO A 127 -4.16 17.37 -2.63
C PRO A 127 -5.62 17.56 -2.18
N GLU A 128 -6.49 16.57 -2.33
CA GLU A 128 -7.92 16.66 -1.98
C GLU A 128 -8.10 16.93 -0.48
N HIS A 129 -7.26 16.29 0.33
CA HIS A 129 -7.23 16.42 1.76
C HIS A 129 -5.78 16.69 2.22
N PRO A 130 -5.35 17.97 2.18
CA PRO A 130 -3.98 18.31 2.54
C PRO A 130 -3.72 18.12 4.05
N TYR A 131 -2.44 18.22 4.43
CA TYR A 131 -2.07 18.22 5.85
C TYR A 131 -2.99 19.14 6.69
N PRO A 132 -3.50 18.72 7.85
CA PRO A 132 -3.08 17.52 8.59
C PRO A 132 -3.93 16.25 8.32
N ALA A 133 -4.94 16.29 7.44
CA ALA A 133 -5.93 15.23 7.28
C ALA A 133 -5.35 13.80 7.16
N PRO A 134 -4.31 13.52 6.32
CA PRO A 134 -3.74 12.18 6.24
C PRO A 134 -3.10 11.69 7.55
N VAL A 135 -2.56 12.62 8.33
CA VAL A 135 -1.90 12.30 9.61
C VAL A 135 -2.94 12.10 10.72
N GLU A 136 -4.02 12.84 10.68
CA GLU A 136 -5.12 12.73 11.66
C GLU A 136 -5.91 11.44 11.46
N ASP A 137 -5.96 10.91 10.24
CA ASP A 137 -6.60 9.63 9.94
C ASP A 137 -5.76 8.44 10.42
N CYS A 138 -4.43 8.60 10.50
CA CYS A 138 -3.50 7.56 10.97
C CYS A 138 -3.31 7.58 12.48
#